data_96d2bf54900657243b5ecdfd4371b4c6
#
_entry.id   96d2bf54900657243b5ecdfd4371b4c6
#
_cell.length_a   1.000
_cell.length_b   1.000
_cell.length_c   1.000
_cell.angle_alpha   90.00
_cell.angle_beta   90.00
_cell.angle_gamma   90.00
#
_symmetry.space_group_name_H-M   'P 1'
#
loop_
_entity.id
_entity.type
_entity.pdbx_description
1 polymer ?
#
loop_
_entity_poly.entity_id
_entity_poly.type
_entity_poly.pdbx_seq_one_letter_code
_entity_poly.pdbx_strand_id
1 'polypeptide(L)' 'GWAAAVEYYIKKDAGETITQAQVSQKYEVSSRTLGKRYKALKVS' A
#
# COMPACT_ATOMS: atom_id res chain seq x y z
N GLY A 1 10.28 1.72 0.73
CA GLY A 1 10.12 2.08 -0.64
C GLY A 1 8.69 2.26 -1.08
N TRP A 2 8.57 2.76 -2.25
CA TRP A 2 7.26 3.03 -2.83
C TRP A 2 6.58 1.80 -3.41
N ALA A 3 7.34 0.72 -3.63
CA ALA A 3 6.80 -0.49 -4.26
C ALA A 3 5.59 -1.05 -3.51
N ALA A 4 5.67 -1.08 -2.18
CA ALA A 4 4.56 -1.59 -1.37
C ALA A 4 3.30 -0.75 -1.54
N ALA A 5 3.46 0.57 -1.52
CA ALA A 5 2.33 1.48 -1.66
C ALA A 5 1.72 1.39 -3.05
N VAL A 6 2.56 1.27 -4.08
CA VAL A 6 2.10 1.15 -5.45
C VAL A 6 1.30 -0.15 -5.64
N GLU A 7 1.81 -1.26 -5.12
CA GLU A 7 1.11 -2.52 -5.22
C GLU A 7 -0.23 -2.46 -4.51
N TYR A 8 -0.26 -1.90 -3.31
CA TYR A 8 -1.49 -1.77 -2.55
C TYR A 8 -2.50 -0.90 -3.29
N TYR A 9 -2.04 0.21 -3.85
CA TYR A 9 -2.88 1.13 -4.59
C TYR A 9 -3.53 0.43 -5.79
N ILE A 10 -2.73 -0.24 -6.61
CA ILE A 10 -3.20 -0.89 -7.82
C ILE A 10 -4.21 -1.99 -7.50
N LYS A 11 -3.90 -2.84 -6.54
CA LYS A 11 -4.77 -3.96 -6.19
C LYS A 11 -6.07 -3.49 -5.56
N LYS A 12 -5.99 -2.47 -4.71
CA LYS A 12 -7.20 -1.93 -4.09
C LYS A 12 -8.09 -1.27 -5.13
N ASP A 13 -7.50 -0.56 -6.07
CA ASP A 13 -8.24 0.09 -7.16
C ASP A 13 -8.90 -0.95 -8.07
N ALA A 14 -8.26 -2.11 -8.24
CA ALA A 14 -8.80 -3.20 -9.03
C ALA A 14 -9.92 -3.98 -8.31
N GLY A 15 -10.21 -3.61 -7.06
CA GLY A 15 -11.28 -4.27 -6.32
C GLY A 15 -10.86 -5.54 -5.61
N GLU A 16 -9.57 -5.82 -5.51
CA GLU A 16 -9.08 -7.01 -4.84
C GLU A 16 -9.17 -6.85 -3.32
N THR A 17 -9.38 -7.98 -2.65
CA THR A 17 -9.40 -8.00 -1.19
C THR A 17 -7.97 -8.00 -0.67
N ILE A 18 -7.48 -6.81 -0.33
CA ILE A 18 -6.11 -6.65 0.17
C ILE A 18 -6.11 -5.68 1.35
N THR A 19 -5.24 -5.94 2.33
CA THR A 19 -5.12 -5.07 3.49
C THR A 19 -3.71 -4.51 3.59
N GLN A 20 -3.59 -3.37 4.31
CA GLN A 20 -2.27 -2.78 4.55
C GLN A 20 -1.35 -3.75 5.29
N ALA A 21 -1.92 -4.52 6.22
CA ALA A 21 -1.13 -5.48 6.99
C ALA A 21 -0.50 -6.52 6.07
N GLN A 22 -1.24 -7.01 5.10
CA GLN A 22 -0.72 -8.01 4.16
C GLN A 22 0.45 -7.47 3.37
N VAL A 23 0.30 -6.27 2.83
CA VAL A 23 1.35 -5.65 2.01
C VAL A 23 2.54 -5.25 2.86
N SER A 24 2.30 -4.70 4.05
CA SER A 24 3.39 -4.28 4.92
C SER A 24 4.24 -5.46 5.35
N GLN A 25 3.65 -6.62 5.62
CA GLN A 25 4.39 -7.82 5.96
C GLN A 25 5.19 -8.34 4.76
N LYS A 26 4.59 -8.31 3.59
CA LYS A 26 5.24 -8.80 2.38
C LYS A 26 6.50 -8.00 2.06
N TYR A 27 6.47 -6.71 2.27
CA TYR A 27 7.57 -5.82 1.93
C TYR A 27 8.40 -5.42 3.14
N GLU A 28 8.07 -5.95 4.31
CA GLU A 28 8.77 -5.64 5.57
C GLU A 28 8.83 -4.15 5.86
N VAL A 29 7.71 -3.45 5.62
CA VAL A 29 7.57 -2.03 5.92
C VAL A 29 6.48 -1.87 6.97
N SER A 30 6.53 -0.76 7.72
CA SER A 30 5.49 -0.53 8.72
C SER A 30 4.19 -0.09 8.06
N SER A 31 3.07 -0.46 8.67
CA SER A 31 1.76 -0.07 8.15
C SER A 31 1.59 1.44 8.11
N ARG A 32 2.20 2.13 9.07
CA ARG A 32 2.17 3.59 9.09
C ARG A 32 2.86 4.18 7.87
N THR A 33 4.04 3.68 7.53
CA THR A 33 4.78 4.13 6.36
C THR A 33 4.00 3.81 5.08
N LEU A 34 3.46 2.60 5.01
CA LEU A 34 2.66 2.19 3.85
C LEU A 34 1.45 3.11 3.68
N GLY A 35 0.73 3.37 4.75
CA GLY A 35 -0.45 4.23 4.70
C GLY A 35 -0.11 5.65 4.26
N LYS A 36 1.01 6.18 4.76
CA LYS A 36 1.47 7.52 4.41
C LYS A 36 1.78 7.62 2.91
N ARG A 37 2.48 6.63 2.38
CA ARG A 37 2.83 6.63 0.96
C ARG A 37 1.63 6.37 0.08
N TYR A 38 0.74 5.49 0.52
CA TYR A 38 -0.49 5.23 -0.21
C TYR A 38 -1.33 6.51 -0.32
N LYS A 39 -1.44 7.26 0.78
CA LYS A 39 -2.17 8.51 0.77
C LYS A 39 -1.56 9.52 -0.19
N ALA A 40 -0.22 9.58 -0.23
CA ALA A 40 0.47 10.48 -1.15
C ALA A 40 0.17 10.12 -2.60
N LEU A 41 0.12 8.84 -2.93
CA LEU A 41 -0.24 8.39 -4.27
C LEU A 41 -1.69 8.74 -4.60
N LYS A 42 -2.55 8.60 -3.61
CA LYS A 42 -3.98 8.82 -3.82
C LYS A 42 -4.31 10.28 -4.13
N VAL A 43 -3.56 11.21 -3.55
CA VAL A 43 -3.83 12.63 -3.77
C VAL A 43 -3.01 13.25 -4.91
N SER A 44 -2.15 12.47 -5.53
CA SER A 44 -1.33 12.96 -6.65
C SER A 44 -2.13 13.00 -7.97
#